data_73e44436123c587cdea8cd9e8cc1f8da
#
_entry.id   73e44436123c587cdea8cd9e8cc1f8da
#
_cell.length_a   1.000
_cell.length_b   1.000
_cell.length_c   1.000
_cell.angle_alpha   90.00
_cell.angle_beta   90.00
_cell.angle_gamma   90.00
#
_symmetry.space_group_name_H-M   'P 1'
#
loop_
_entity.id
_entity.type
_entity.pdbx_description
1 polymer ?
#
loop_
_entity_poly.entity_id
_entity_poly.type
_entity_poly.pdbx_seq_one_letter_code
_entity_poly.pdbx_strand_id
1 'polypeptide(L)'
;MKTLAVVDSSGWLEYFTGSSRAQFFAQAIEETENLVVPIITIYEVFKKVHRERGESAALQVASSMQGGTVVDLDLSIALDAARLQLPLADSIIYTTAPRHGAVLWTQDDHFKGLPSVRYFPIPSTSP
;
A
#
# COMPACT_ATOMS: atom_id res chain seq x y z
N MET A 1 18.07 3.07 13.50
CA MET A 1 17.10 3.74 12.59
C MET A 1 16.03 2.75 12.19
N LYS A 2 14.78 3.18 12.21
CA LYS A 2 13.70 2.32 11.76
C LYS A 2 13.65 2.29 10.23
N THR A 3 13.35 1.12 9.69
CA THR A 3 13.16 0.96 8.25
C THR A 3 11.87 1.64 7.82
N LEU A 4 11.91 2.35 6.72
CA LEU A 4 10.71 2.95 6.15
C LEU A 4 9.78 1.87 5.59
N ALA A 5 8.50 2.14 5.56
CA ALA A 5 7.47 1.21 5.13
C ALA A 5 6.57 1.81 4.07
N VAL A 6 6.20 0.98 3.10
CA VAL A 6 5.11 1.25 2.18
C VAL A 6 4.05 0.19 2.45
N VAL A 7 2.78 0.58 2.49
CA VAL A 7 1.66 -0.37 2.62
C VAL A 7 0.89 -0.35 1.31
N ASP A 8 0.62 -1.51 0.74
CA ASP A 8 -0.13 -1.57 -0.51
C ASP A 8 -1.62 -1.27 -0.29
N SER A 9 -2.36 -1.15 -1.38
CA SER A 9 -3.78 -0.75 -1.30
C SER A 9 -4.60 -1.73 -0.49
N SER A 10 -4.34 -3.03 -0.61
CA SER A 10 -5.10 -4.04 0.14
C SER A 10 -4.86 -3.90 1.65
N GLY A 11 -3.64 -3.59 2.06
CA GLY A 11 -3.33 -3.37 3.47
C GLY A 11 -4.04 -2.16 4.04
N TRP A 12 -4.07 -1.08 3.28
CA TRP A 12 -4.82 0.11 3.69
C TRP A 12 -6.31 -0.18 3.87
N LEU A 13 -6.89 -0.95 2.94
CA LEU A 13 -8.31 -1.30 3.03
C LEU A 13 -8.60 -2.17 4.25
N GLU A 14 -7.73 -3.13 4.57
CA GLU A 14 -7.87 -3.91 5.78
C GLU A 14 -7.82 -3.02 7.03
N TYR A 15 -6.90 -2.07 7.04
CA TYR A 15 -6.76 -1.15 8.16
C TYR A 15 -8.04 -0.33 8.38
N PHE A 16 -8.59 0.24 7.30
CA PHE A 16 -9.78 1.09 7.41
C PHE A 16 -11.05 0.31 7.73
N THR A 17 -11.16 -0.94 7.31
CA THR A 17 -12.34 -1.76 7.62
C THR A 17 -12.31 -2.33 9.04
N GLY A 18 -11.16 -2.23 9.72
CA GLY A 18 -11.04 -2.74 11.08
C GLY A 18 -11.13 -4.26 11.17
N SER A 19 -10.74 -4.96 10.12
CA SER A 19 -10.74 -6.42 10.09
C SER A 19 -9.75 -6.99 11.11
N SER A 20 -9.79 -8.31 11.31
CA SER A 20 -8.81 -8.99 12.16
C SER A 20 -7.38 -8.83 11.66
N ARG A 21 -7.20 -8.44 10.40
CA ARG A 21 -5.88 -8.24 9.78
C ARG A 21 -5.37 -6.80 9.93
N ALA A 22 -6.22 -5.89 10.39
CA ALA A 22 -5.88 -4.47 10.53
C ALA A 22 -4.67 -4.24 11.43
N GLN A 23 -4.53 -5.02 12.50
CA GLN A 23 -3.43 -4.87 13.45
C GLN A 23 -2.05 -5.05 12.81
N PHE A 24 -1.95 -5.99 11.86
CA PHE A 24 -0.68 -6.18 11.16
C PHE A 24 -0.26 -4.89 10.44
N PHE A 25 -1.19 -4.31 9.68
CA PHE A 25 -0.89 -3.11 8.89
C PHE A 25 -0.80 -1.85 9.75
N ALA A 26 -1.48 -1.81 10.88
CA ALA A 26 -1.41 -0.68 11.80
C ALA A 26 0.02 -0.43 12.28
N GLN A 27 0.81 -1.49 12.44
CA GLN A 27 2.20 -1.37 12.85
C GLN A 27 3.02 -0.46 11.93
N ALA A 28 2.73 -0.50 10.63
CA ALA A 28 3.40 0.36 9.66
C ALA A 28 2.68 1.69 9.50
N ILE A 29 1.35 1.66 9.39
CA ILE A 29 0.54 2.84 9.08
C ILE A 29 0.62 3.89 10.20
N GLU A 30 0.63 3.44 11.46
CA GLU A 30 0.61 4.38 12.59
C GLU A 30 1.97 4.94 12.95
N GLU A 31 3.03 4.40 12.35
CA GLU A 31 4.38 4.97 12.45
C GLU A 31 4.57 5.99 11.33
N THR A 32 3.85 7.09 11.39
CA THR A 32 3.76 8.05 10.28
C THR A 32 5.11 8.63 9.86
N GLU A 33 6.05 8.74 10.80
CA GLU A 33 7.40 9.26 10.50
C GLU A 33 8.17 8.34 9.54
N ASN A 34 7.82 7.06 9.51
CA ASN A 34 8.51 6.06 8.69
C ASN A 34 7.63 5.53 7.56
N LEU A 35 6.48 6.16 7.34
CA LEU A 35 5.51 5.71 6.35
C LEU A 35 5.65 6.49 5.05
N VAL A 36 5.86 5.76 3.97
CA VAL A 36 5.92 6.31 2.61
C VAL A 36 4.66 5.88 1.87
N VAL A 37 3.96 6.83 1.26
CA VAL A 37 2.65 6.59 0.63
C VAL A 37 2.76 6.96 -0.85
N PRO A 38 2.91 5.97 -1.74
CA PRO A 38 2.88 6.25 -3.17
C PRO A 38 1.51 6.80 -3.55
N ILE A 39 1.48 7.85 -4.36
CA ILE A 39 0.21 8.51 -4.68
C ILE A 39 -0.79 7.56 -5.35
N ILE A 40 -0.31 6.57 -6.10
CA ILE A 40 -1.20 5.58 -6.73
C ILE A 40 -1.99 4.77 -5.70
N THR A 41 -1.42 4.59 -4.50
CA THR A 41 -2.11 3.89 -3.42
C THR A 41 -3.33 4.67 -2.97
N ILE A 42 -3.20 5.99 -2.87
CA ILE A 42 -4.33 6.86 -2.50
C ILE A 42 -5.41 6.79 -3.58
N TYR A 43 -5.01 6.81 -4.85
CA TYR A 43 -5.95 6.68 -5.97
C TYR A 43 -6.76 5.38 -5.86
N GLU A 44 -6.09 4.27 -5.64
CA GLU A 44 -6.77 2.97 -5.59
C GLU A 44 -7.73 2.86 -4.41
N VAL A 45 -7.27 3.28 -3.24
CA VAL A 45 -8.10 3.20 -2.03
C VAL A 45 -9.28 4.16 -2.13
N PHE A 46 -9.04 5.39 -2.58
CA PHE A 46 -10.11 6.36 -2.80
C PHE A 46 -11.16 5.81 -3.75
N LYS A 47 -10.72 5.28 -4.89
CA LYS A 47 -11.62 4.74 -5.90
C LYS A 47 -12.54 3.66 -5.35
N LYS A 48 -11.98 2.73 -4.59
CA LYS A 48 -12.77 1.64 -4.02
C LYS A 48 -13.75 2.14 -2.96
N VAL A 49 -13.29 2.98 -2.04
CA VAL A 49 -14.14 3.50 -0.97
C VAL A 49 -15.24 4.40 -1.55
N HIS A 50 -14.90 5.21 -2.55
CA HIS A 50 -15.87 6.07 -3.23
C HIS A 50 -17.00 5.24 -3.84
N ARG A 51 -16.65 4.16 -4.52
CA ARG A 51 -17.63 3.29 -5.16
C ARG A 51 -18.52 2.59 -4.14
N GLU A 52 -17.95 2.17 -3.01
CA GLU A 52 -18.67 1.35 -2.04
C GLU A 52 -19.35 2.16 -0.93
N ARG A 53 -18.81 3.33 -0.57
CA ARG A 53 -19.27 4.10 0.58
C ARG A 53 -19.50 5.59 0.31
N GLY A 54 -19.23 6.06 -0.90
CA GLY A 54 -19.51 7.44 -1.31
C GLY A 54 -18.39 8.43 -1.06
N GLU A 55 -18.65 9.67 -1.43
CA GLU A 55 -17.66 10.76 -1.47
C GLU A 55 -17.08 11.09 -0.10
N SER A 56 -17.94 11.26 0.90
CA SER A 56 -17.50 11.68 2.22
C SER A 56 -16.53 10.69 2.84
N ALA A 57 -16.87 9.40 2.79
CA ALA A 57 -16.01 8.34 3.33
C ALA A 57 -14.67 8.29 2.57
N ALA A 58 -14.72 8.44 1.25
CA ALA A 58 -13.52 8.40 0.42
C ALA A 58 -12.58 9.57 0.74
N LEU A 59 -13.13 10.78 0.94
CA LEU A 59 -12.32 11.94 1.30
C LEU A 59 -11.67 11.80 2.68
N GLN A 60 -12.38 11.21 3.64
CA GLN A 60 -11.81 10.95 4.97
C GLN A 60 -10.63 10.00 4.89
N VAL A 61 -10.77 8.95 4.10
CA VAL A 61 -9.72 7.95 3.92
C VAL A 61 -8.49 8.60 3.24
N ALA A 62 -8.71 9.34 2.16
CA ALA A 62 -7.62 10.01 1.46
C ALA A 62 -6.88 10.99 2.37
N SER A 63 -7.62 11.72 3.20
CA SER A 63 -7.01 12.64 4.17
C SER A 63 -6.12 11.88 5.17
N SER A 64 -6.63 10.78 5.71
CA SER A 64 -5.89 9.96 6.66
C SER A 64 -4.60 9.40 6.05
N MET A 65 -4.64 8.99 4.78
CA MET A 65 -3.47 8.43 4.09
C MET A 65 -2.34 9.44 3.90
N GLN A 66 -2.63 10.73 4.01
CA GLN A 66 -1.62 11.78 3.87
C GLN A 66 -0.80 12.03 5.14
N GLY A 67 -1.02 11.25 6.18
CA GLY A 67 -0.24 11.37 7.43
C GLY A 67 1.22 10.99 7.28
N GLY A 68 1.55 10.15 6.32
CA GLY A 68 2.93 9.80 6.00
C GLY A 68 3.51 10.72 4.92
N THR A 69 4.62 10.30 4.31
CA THR A 69 5.23 11.03 3.21
C THR A 69 4.64 10.56 1.88
N VAL A 70 3.85 11.42 1.25
CA VAL A 70 3.25 11.09 -0.06
C VAL A 70 4.29 11.28 -1.16
N VAL A 71 4.42 10.29 -2.02
CA VAL A 71 5.40 10.27 -3.11
C VAL A 71 4.70 10.23 -4.45
N ASP A 72 5.03 11.19 -5.30
CA ASP A 72 4.46 11.28 -6.64
C ASP A 72 5.04 10.21 -7.56
N LEU A 73 4.26 9.84 -8.57
CA LEU A 73 4.72 8.98 -9.66
C LEU A 73 5.50 9.87 -10.64
N ASP A 74 6.77 9.55 -10.85
CA ASP A 74 7.58 10.25 -11.84
C ASP A 74 7.92 9.34 -13.02
N LEU A 75 8.59 9.91 -14.03
CA LEU A 75 8.94 9.17 -15.24
C LEU A 75 9.82 7.96 -14.95
N SER A 76 10.81 8.13 -14.07
CA SER A 76 11.76 7.07 -13.74
C SER A 76 11.04 5.88 -13.10
N ILE A 77 10.15 6.15 -12.15
CA ILE A 77 9.36 5.10 -11.50
C ILE A 77 8.44 4.43 -12.53
N ALA A 78 7.78 5.22 -13.38
CA ALA A 78 6.87 4.67 -14.39
C ALA A 78 7.58 3.70 -15.33
N LEU A 79 8.77 4.07 -15.81
CA LEU A 79 9.51 3.22 -16.73
C LEU A 79 10.03 1.95 -16.07
N ASP A 80 10.52 2.04 -14.84
CA ASP A 80 11.00 0.86 -14.14
C ASP A 80 9.84 -0.07 -13.76
N ALA A 81 8.71 0.50 -13.36
CA ALA A 81 7.51 -0.28 -13.05
C ALA A 81 7.03 -1.04 -14.29
N ALA A 82 7.08 -0.38 -15.46
CA ALA A 82 6.61 -0.99 -16.72
C ALA A 82 7.43 -2.22 -17.12
N ARG A 83 8.65 -2.37 -16.58
CA ARG A 83 9.50 -3.53 -16.87
C ARG A 83 9.16 -4.74 -16.01
N LEU A 84 8.33 -4.57 -14.99
CA LEU A 84 7.96 -5.65 -14.07
C LEU A 84 6.77 -6.45 -14.61
N GLN A 85 6.69 -7.72 -14.22
CA GLN A 85 5.59 -8.62 -14.59
C GLN A 85 4.51 -8.57 -13.51
N LEU A 86 4.00 -7.37 -13.22
CA LEU A 86 3.01 -7.14 -12.17
C LEU A 86 1.85 -6.30 -12.73
N PRO A 87 0.66 -6.37 -12.13
CA PRO A 87 -0.42 -5.45 -12.47
C PRO A 87 0.01 -4.00 -12.34
N LEU A 88 -0.67 -3.11 -13.04
CA LEU A 88 -0.25 -1.70 -13.16
C LEU A 88 0.06 -1.05 -11.81
N ALA A 89 -0.91 -1.00 -10.92
CA ALA A 89 -0.71 -0.30 -9.65
C ALA A 89 0.32 -1.01 -8.78
N ASP A 90 0.28 -2.35 -8.74
CA ASP A 90 1.25 -3.14 -7.98
C ASP A 90 2.68 -2.86 -8.43
N SER A 91 2.90 -2.74 -9.74
CA SER A 91 4.24 -2.47 -10.29
C SER A 91 4.76 -1.11 -9.83
N ILE A 92 3.90 -0.10 -9.77
CA ILE A 92 4.28 1.24 -9.34
C ILE A 92 4.58 1.26 -7.84
N ILE A 93 3.74 0.61 -7.04
CA ILE A 93 3.93 0.52 -5.59
C ILE A 93 5.24 -0.19 -5.28
N TYR A 94 5.47 -1.34 -5.92
CA TYR A 94 6.69 -2.12 -5.67
C TYR A 94 7.95 -1.37 -6.09
N THR A 95 7.90 -0.64 -7.20
CA THR A 95 9.04 0.15 -7.67
C THR A 95 9.34 1.31 -6.73
N THR A 96 8.30 1.94 -6.17
CA THR A 96 8.48 3.09 -5.30
C THR A 96 9.17 2.73 -3.99
N ALA A 97 8.86 1.57 -3.42
CA ALA A 97 9.38 1.19 -2.10
C ALA A 97 10.92 1.20 -2.02
N PRO A 98 11.66 0.48 -2.89
CA PRO A 98 13.12 0.46 -2.76
C PRO A 98 13.79 1.81 -3.03
N ARG A 99 13.14 2.70 -3.78
CA ARG A 99 13.68 4.04 -4.02
C ARG A 99 13.77 4.88 -2.77
N HIS A 100 12.99 4.53 -1.76
CA HIS A 100 12.99 5.21 -0.47
C HIS A 100 13.58 4.33 0.64
N GLY A 101 14.20 3.21 0.28
CA GLY A 101 14.72 2.29 1.27
C GLY A 101 13.63 1.66 2.11
N ALA A 102 12.43 1.55 1.56
CA ALA A 102 11.25 1.07 2.30
C ALA A 102 11.00 -0.41 2.04
N VAL A 103 10.38 -1.06 3.02
CA VAL A 103 9.86 -2.43 2.89
C VAL A 103 8.38 -2.33 2.58
N LEU A 104 7.92 -3.12 1.62
CA LEU A 104 6.51 -3.18 1.24
C LEU A 104 5.77 -4.17 2.14
N TRP A 105 4.75 -3.68 2.83
CA TRP A 105 3.87 -4.50 3.66
C TRP A 105 2.63 -4.85 2.86
N THR A 106 2.35 -6.13 2.68
CA THR A 106 1.26 -6.58 1.81
C THR A 106 0.70 -7.93 2.23
N GLN A 107 -0.54 -8.20 1.84
CA GLN A 107 -1.15 -9.52 1.90
C GLN A 107 -1.44 -10.07 0.51
N ASP A 108 -1.09 -9.32 -0.54
CA ASP A 108 -1.37 -9.68 -1.92
C ASP A 108 -0.29 -10.66 -2.41
N ASP A 109 -0.71 -11.81 -2.90
CA ASP A 109 0.22 -12.84 -3.34
C ASP A 109 0.99 -12.48 -4.63
N HIS A 110 0.60 -11.41 -5.33
CA HIS A 110 1.41 -10.88 -6.44
C HIS A 110 2.83 -10.54 -5.98
N PHE A 111 3.00 -10.17 -4.71
CA PHE A 111 4.30 -9.77 -4.17
C PHE A 111 5.02 -10.89 -3.43
N LYS A 112 4.41 -12.06 -3.34
CA LYS A 112 4.99 -13.18 -2.59
C LYS A 112 6.36 -13.57 -3.16
N GLY A 113 7.34 -13.65 -2.29
CA GLY A 113 8.69 -14.08 -2.67
C GLY A 113 9.55 -12.99 -3.30
N LEU A 114 9.03 -11.77 -3.47
CA LEU A 114 9.83 -10.67 -4.00
C LEU A 114 10.71 -10.06 -2.90
N PRO A 115 11.89 -9.49 -3.29
CA PRO A 115 12.77 -8.86 -2.31
C PRO A 115 12.11 -7.65 -1.63
N SER A 116 12.49 -7.39 -0.37
CA SER A 116 12.05 -6.23 0.40
C SER A 116 10.54 -6.18 0.60
N VAL A 117 9.91 -7.34 0.74
CA VAL A 117 8.47 -7.47 0.97
C VAL A 117 8.24 -8.15 2.32
N ARG A 118 7.37 -7.56 3.13
CA ARG A 118 6.86 -8.18 4.34
C ARG A 118 5.46 -8.70 4.04
N TYR A 119 5.39 -9.97 3.69
CA TYR A 119 4.18 -10.61 3.20
C TYR A 119 3.39 -11.24 4.35
N PHE A 120 2.10 -10.90 4.41
CA PHE A 120 1.19 -11.43 5.43
C PHE A 120 0.12 -12.27 4.70
N PRO A 121 0.33 -13.59 4.56
CA PRO A 121 -0.55 -14.40 3.73
C PRO A 121 -1.98 -14.42 4.25
N ILE A 122 -2.94 -14.38 3.34
CA ILE A 122 -4.34 -14.56 3.68
C ILE A 122 -4.53 -16.06 3.96
N PRO A 123 -5.12 -16.42 5.13
CA PRO A 123 -5.32 -17.82 5.45
C PRO A 123 -6.17 -18.52 4.39
N SER A 124 -5.79 -19.75 4.06
CA SER A 124 -6.59 -20.58 3.18
C SER A 124 -7.92 -20.91 3.86
N THR A 125 -9.01 -20.74 3.11
CA THR A 125 -10.35 -21.10 3.59
C THR A 125 -10.76 -22.47 3.06
N SER A 126 -9.79 -23.37 2.95
CA SER A 126 -10.11 -24.69 2.44
C SER A 126 -11.10 -25.39 3.35
N PRO A 127 -12.04 -26.12 2.77
CA PRO A 127 -13.04 -26.87 3.54
C PRO A 127 -12.42 -28.01 4.30
#